data_dc3f9140c39d8fce2607ce53ce53e61f
#
_entry.id   dc3f9140c39d8fce2607ce53ce53e61f
#
_cell.length_a   1.000
_cell.length_b   1.000
_cell.length_c   1.000
_cell.angle_alpha   90.00
_cell.angle_beta   90.00
_cell.angle_gamma   90.00
#
_symmetry.space_group_name_H-M   'P 1'
#
loop_
_entity.id
_entity.type
_entity.pdbx_description
1 polymer ?
#
loop_
_entity_poly.entity_id
_entity_poly.type
_entity_poly.pdbx_seq_one_letter_code
_entity_poly.pdbx_strand_id
1 'polypeptide(L)'
;ASDVYKRQPLKFSDKKKYSDRLKAAQDKTKLKDAVRTAVGKSKGKDLVIACMDFRFIGGSMGSVVGEKIARAADFALKKKIPFMIISKSGGARMMEAALSLMQMAKTSVKLAQLAEAGIPYISLCTDPTTGGTTASFAMLGDINISEPGALIGFAGPRVVRDTTGKELPDGFQTAEFVLEHGFLDFITHRQVLKDKVNQYIDLILNQTLRA
;
A
#
# COMPACT_ATOMS: atom_id res chain seq x y z
N ALA A 1 -1.89 -9.47 -17.43
CA ALA A 1 -1.51 -8.23 -16.74
C ALA A 1 -0.10 -7.73 -17.08
N SER A 2 0.73 -8.55 -17.75
CA SER A 2 2.13 -8.20 -18.07
C SER A 2 2.31 -7.23 -19.23
N ASP A 3 1.34 -7.09 -20.13
CA ASP A 3 1.54 -6.44 -21.42
C ASP A 3 0.91 -5.04 -21.55
N VAL A 4 0.26 -4.56 -20.50
CA VAL A 4 -0.56 -3.35 -20.57
C VAL A 4 0.24 -2.07 -20.34
N TYR A 5 1.41 -2.16 -19.72
CA TYR A 5 2.31 -1.03 -19.62
C TYR A 5 3.66 -1.35 -20.26
N LYS A 6 3.77 -1.10 -21.54
CA LYS A 6 5.09 -0.75 -22.08
C LYS A 6 5.49 0.52 -21.36
N ARG A 7 6.28 0.36 -20.27
CA ARG A 7 6.92 1.50 -19.61
C ARG A 7 7.66 2.25 -20.70
N GLN A 8 7.14 3.40 -21.10
CA GLN A 8 8.01 4.31 -21.81
C GLN A 8 9.15 4.64 -20.86
N PRO A 9 10.38 4.26 -21.15
CA PRO A 9 11.47 4.56 -20.25
C PRO A 9 11.58 6.07 -20.18
N LEU A 10 11.15 6.64 -19.06
CA LEU A 10 11.50 8.01 -18.74
C LEU A 10 13.02 8.06 -18.80
N LYS A 11 13.55 8.97 -19.59
CA LYS A 11 14.99 9.17 -19.75
C LYS A 11 15.60 9.80 -18.48
N PHE A 12 15.13 9.35 -17.32
CA PHE A 12 15.65 9.77 -16.04
C PHE A 12 17.01 9.12 -15.80
N SER A 13 18.00 9.93 -15.46
CA SER A 13 19.33 9.51 -15.07
C SER A 13 19.81 10.43 -13.94
N ASP A 14 20.25 9.83 -12.84
CA ASP A 14 21.09 10.45 -11.83
C ASP A 14 22.48 9.79 -11.92
N LYS A 15 22.93 9.11 -10.87
CA LYS A 15 24.15 8.28 -10.90
C LYS A 15 24.02 7.04 -11.81
N LYS A 16 22.78 6.60 -12.12
CA LYS A 16 22.46 5.45 -12.99
C LYS A 16 21.16 5.72 -13.74
N LYS A 17 21.06 5.22 -14.98
CA LYS A 17 19.83 5.28 -15.76
C LYS A 17 18.71 4.50 -15.06
N TYR A 18 17.49 5.00 -15.14
CA TYR A 18 16.32 4.34 -14.54
C TYR A 18 16.08 2.93 -15.11
N SER A 19 16.29 2.75 -16.42
CA SER A 19 16.22 1.44 -17.08
C SER A 19 17.15 0.40 -16.42
N ASP A 20 18.37 0.81 -16.07
CA ASP A 20 19.35 -0.08 -15.46
C ASP A 20 18.99 -0.43 -14.02
N ARG A 21 18.44 0.54 -13.27
CA ARG A 21 17.88 0.28 -11.93
C ARG A 21 16.72 -0.70 -11.96
N LEU A 22 15.81 -0.56 -12.93
CA LEU A 22 14.69 -1.48 -13.12
C LEU A 22 15.17 -2.89 -13.39
N LYS A 23 16.09 -3.05 -14.35
CA LYS A 23 16.66 -4.35 -14.71
C LYS A 23 17.35 -5.00 -13.50
N ALA A 24 18.19 -4.25 -12.80
CA ALA A 24 18.88 -4.74 -11.61
C ALA A 24 17.89 -5.16 -10.50
N ALA A 25 16.82 -4.39 -10.28
CA ALA A 25 15.79 -4.74 -9.31
C ALA A 25 15.02 -6.01 -9.73
N GLN A 26 14.68 -6.15 -11.01
CA GLN A 26 14.02 -7.33 -11.55
C GLN A 26 14.90 -8.57 -11.41
N ASP A 27 16.19 -8.47 -11.76
CA ASP A 27 17.15 -9.57 -11.67
C ASP A 27 17.35 -10.02 -10.22
N LYS A 28 17.45 -9.06 -9.29
CA LYS A 28 17.62 -9.33 -7.85
C LYS A 28 16.39 -9.94 -7.20
N THR A 29 15.22 -9.41 -7.50
CA THR A 29 13.98 -9.78 -6.77
C THR A 29 13.15 -10.83 -7.47
N LYS A 30 13.41 -11.06 -8.77
CA LYS A 30 12.57 -11.85 -9.68
C LYS A 30 11.14 -11.34 -9.79
N LEU A 31 10.93 -10.08 -9.41
CA LEU A 31 9.64 -9.39 -9.52
C LEU A 31 9.61 -8.51 -10.77
N LYS A 32 8.43 -8.35 -11.35
CA LYS A 32 8.21 -7.38 -12.43
C LYS A 32 8.15 -5.95 -11.93
N ASP A 33 7.65 -5.74 -10.70
CA ASP A 33 7.60 -4.46 -10.00
C ASP A 33 7.35 -4.66 -8.50
N ALA A 34 7.29 -3.56 -7.73
CA ALA A 34 7.23 -3.51 -6.27
C ALA A 34 5.93 -4.04 -5.65
N VAL A 35 4.99 -4.58 -6.42
CA VAL A 35 3.75 -5.15 -5.90
C VAL A 35 3.40 -6.47 -6.58
N ARG A 36 2.90 -7.42 -5.79
CA ARG A 36 2.23 -8.64 -6.26
C ARG A 36 0.76 -8.56 -5.91
N THR A 37 -0.09 -9.06 -6.81
CA THR A 37 -1.52 -9.19 -6.57
C THR A 37 -1.91 -10.65 -6.68
N ALA A 38 -2.81 -11.09 -5.82
CA ALA A 38 -3.32 -12.46 -5.79
C ALA A 38 -4.79 -12.47 -5.40
N VAL A 39 -5.47 -13.52 -5.78
CA VAL A 39 -6.81 -13.86 -5.33
C VAL A 39 -6.75 -15.23 -4.70
N GLY A 40 -7.38 -15.40 -3.56
CA GLY A 40 -7.35 -16.68 -2.85
C GLY A 40 -8.38 -16.73 -1.74
N LYS A 41 -8.31 -17.80 -0.96
CA LYS A 41 -9.20 -17.99 0.20
C LYS A 41 -8.45 -17.81 1.51
N SER A 42 -9.04 -17.03 2.40
CA SER A 42 -8.61 -16.90 3.79
C SER A 42 -9.71 -17.45 4.70
N LYS A 43 -9.46 -18.58 5.37
CA LYS A 43 -10.47 -19.29 6.17
C LYS A 43 -11.79 -19.51 5.42
N GLY A 44 -11.70 -19.96 4.15
CA GLY A 44 -12.86 -20.22 3.28
C GLY A 44 -13.45 -19.01 2.57
N LYS A 45 -13.09 -17.78 2.93
CA LYS A 45 -13.58 -16.54 2.33
C LYS A 45 -12.68 -16.07 1.20
N ASP A 46 -13.27 -15.66 0.10
CA ASP A 46 -12.53 -15.08 -1.01
C ASP A 46 -11.95 -13.70 -0.61
N LEU A 47 -10.72 -13.45 -1.01
CA LEU A 47 -10.00 -12.21 -0.72
C LEU A 47 -9.07 -11.87 -1.88
N VAL A 48 -9.09 -10.62 -2.30
CA VAL A 48 -8.07 -10.04 -3.19
C VAL A 48 -7.00 -9.38 -2.36
N ILE A 49 -5.74 -9.67 -2.66
CA ILE A 49 -4.60 -9.08 -1.94
C ILE A 49 -3.65 -8.41 -2.92
N ALA A 50 -3.19 -7.21 -2.59
CA ALA A 50 -2.02 -6.56 -3.18
C ALA A 50 -0.93 -6.43 -2.09
N CYS A 51 0.23 -7.03 -2.31
CA CYS A 51 1.33 -7.01 -1.35
C CYS A 51 2.56 -6.35 -1.95
N MET A 52 3.05 -5.29 -1.31
CA MET A 52 4.24 -4.56 -1.74
C MET A 52 5.52 -5.26 -1.28
N ASP A 53 6.59 -5.10 -2.05
CA ASP A 53 7.90 -5.66 -1.74
C ASP A 53 8.96 -4.53 -1.73
N PHE A 54 9.47 -4.24 -0.55
CA PHE A 54 10.45 -3.17 -0.31
C PHE A 54 11.79 -3.42 -1.02
N ARG A 55 12.12 -4.67 -1.31
CA ARG A 55 13.36 -5.01 -2.02
C ARG A 55 13.39 -4.49 -3.45
N PHE A 56 12.22 -4.23 -4.05
CA PHE A 56 12.12 -3.63 -5.37
C PHE A 56 12.08 -2.10 -5.27
N ILE A 57 13.24 -1.47 -5.39
CA ILE A 57 13.42 -0.01 -5.37
C ILE A 57 12.70 0.64 -4.16
N GLY A 58 12.95 0.12 -2.95
CA GLY A 58 12.34 0.64 -1.72
C GLY A 58 10.81 0.51 -1.67
N GLY A 59 10.22 -0.47 -2.37
CA GLY A 59 8.77 -0.60 -2.43
C GLY A 59 8.06 0.58 -3.10
N SER A 60 8.79 1.43 -3.83
CA SER A 60 8.27 2.70 -4.33
C SER A 60 7.13 2.51 -5.35
N MET A 61 6.09 3.33 -5.20
CA MET A 61 4.93 3.34 -6.08
C MET A 61 5.27 4.02 -7.40
N GLY A 62 5.38 3.23 -8.48
CA GLY A 62 5.45 3.69 -9.85
C GLY A 62 4.16 3.36 -10.62
N SER A 63 4.14 3.68 -11.91
CA SER A 63 3.00 3.46 -12.82
C SER A 63 2.47 2.01 -12.81
N VAL A 64 3.38 1.04 -12.76
CA VAL A 64 3.00 -0.39 -12.72
C VAL A 64 2.39 -0.79 -11.38
N VAL A 65 2.88 -0.23 -10.27
CA VAL A 65 2.28 -0.48 -8.93
C VAL A 65 0.86 0.03 -8.89
N GLY A 66 0.64 1.30 -9.27
CA GLY A 66 -0.69 1.89 -9.28
C GLY A 66 -1.67 1.15 -10.21
N GLU A 67 -1.20 0.74 -11.39
CA GLU A 67 -2.03 -0.04 -12.32
C GLU A 67 -2.42 -1.41 -11.76
N LYS A 68 -1.48 -2.12 -11.14
CA LYS A 68 -1.77 -3.43 -10.54
C LYS A 68 -2.76 -3.32 -9.38
N ILE A 69 -2.62 -2.29 -8.53
CA ILE A 69 -3.57 -2.01 -7.45
C ILE A 69 -4.94 -1.69 -8.04
N ALA A 70 -5.02 -0.81 -9.05
CA ALA A 70 -6.26 -0.44 -9.71
C ALA A 70 -6.99 -1.67 -10.29
N ARG A 71 -6.26 -2.54 -10.99
CA ARG A 71 -6.84 -3.78 -11.55
C ARG A 71 -7.26 -4.78 -10.49
N ALA A 72 -6.54 -4.87 -9.38
CA ALA A 72 -6.92 -5.72 -8.27
C ALA A 72 -8.21 -5.22 -7.62
N ALA A 73 -8.35 -3.89 -7.45
CA ALA A 73 -9.58 -3.27 -6.98
C ALA A 73 -10.76 -3.49 -7.96
N ASP A 74 -10.54 -3.31 -9.28
CA ASP A 74 -11.57 -3.62 -10.29
C ASP A 74 -12.01 -5.10 -10.25
N PHE A 75 -11.09 -6.01 -10.01
CA PHE A 75 -11.42 -7.42 -9.85
C PHE A 75 -12.24 -7.67 -8.58
N ALA A 76 -11.86 -7.05 -7.46
CA ALA A 76 -12.61 -7.13 -6.21
C ALA A 76 -14.03 -6.57 -6.38
N LEU A 77 -14.16 -5.41 -7.03
CA LEU A 77 -15.43 -4.79 -7.39
C LEU A 77 -16.32 -5.72 -8.23
N LYS A 78 -15.78 -6.25 -9.33
CA LYS A 78 -16.51 -7.13 -10.23
C LYS A 78 -16.98 -8.43 -9.56
N LYS A 79 -16.17 -8.97 -8.65
CA LYS A 79 -16.47 -10.22 -7.93
C LYS A 79 -17.22 -10.01 -6.62
N LYS A 80 -17.35 -8.77 -6.16
CA LYS A 80 -17.95 -8.40 -4.88
C LYS A 80 -17.27 -9.10 -3.69
N ILE A 81 -15.95 -9.09 -3.66
CA ILE A 81 -15.13 -9.72 -2.62
C ILE A 81 -14.21 -8.69 -1.97
N PRO A 82 -13.88 -8.83 -0.67
CA PRO A 82 -13.01 -7.89 0.03
C PRO A 82 -11.64 -7.72 -0.65
N PHE A 83 -11.10 -6.52 -0.51
CA PHE A 83 -9.77 -6.17 -1.00
C PHE A 83 -8.84 -5.80 0.16
N MET A 84 -7.60 -6.25 0.13
CA MET A 84 -6.58 -5.93 1.11
C MET A 84 -5.30 -5.47 0.45
N ILE A 85 -4.74 -4.36 0.91
CA ILE A 85 -3.39 -3.93 0.52
C ILE A 85 -2.45 -4.06 1.71
N ILE A 86 -1.34 -4.74 1.52
CA ILE A 86 -0.22 -4.82 2.46
C ILE A 86 0.85 -3.86 1.96
N SER A 87 0.96 -2.73 2.62
CA SER A 87 1.86 -1.63 2.26
C SER A 87 3.23 -1.83 2.88
N LYS A 88 4.28 -1.69 2.08
CA LYS A 88 5.68 -1.61 2.49
C LYS A 88 6.45 -0.76 1.49
N SER A 89 6.60 0.54 1.79
CA SER A 89 7.02 1.50 0.76
C SER A 89 7.67 2.76 1.33
N GLY A 90 8.71 3.21 0.65
CA GLY A 90 9.29 4.55 0.85
C GLY A 90 8.53 5.68 0.15
N GLY A 91 7.40 5.41 -0.52
CA GLY A 91 6.57 6.43 -1.16
C GLY A 91 6.55 6.39 -2.68
N ALA A 92 6.29 7.54 -3.32
CA ALA A 92 6.24 7.66 -4.77
C ALA A 92 7.63 7.48 -5.41
N ARG A 93 7.67 6.82 -6.56
CA ARG A 93 8.92 6.56 -7.30
C ARG A 93 9.39 7.81 -8.02
N MET A 94 10.38 8.50 -7.46
CA MET A 94 10.89 9.77 -7.99
C MET A 94 11.34 9.67 -9.46
N MET A 95 11.93 8.53 -9.88
CA MET A 95 12.38 8.30 -11.25
C MET A 95 11.24 8.28 -12.29
N GLU A 96 10.00 8.17 -11.87
CA GLU A 96 8.81 8.27 -12.72
C GLU A 96 8.12 9.63 -12.63
N ALA A 97 8.68 10.57 -11.88
CA ALA A 97 8.22 11.95 -11.75
C ALA A 97 6.67 12.07 -11.60
N ALA A 98 6.01 12.90 -12.39
CA ALA A 98 4.57 13.10 -12.33
C ALA A 98 3.75 11.81 -12.53
N LEU A 99 4.26 10.83 -13.29
CA LEU A 99 3.55 9.56 -13.48
C LEU A 99 3.38 8.78 -12.18
N SER A 100 4.37 8.84 -11.27
CA SER A 100 4.24 8.19 -9.96
C SER A 100 3.24 8.93 -9.05
N LEU A 101 3.20 10.27 -9.10
CA LEU A 101 2.24 11.05 -8.34
C LEU A 101 0.80 10.81 -8.81
N MET A 102 0.58 10.67 -10.11
CA MET A 102 -0.74 10.35 -10.67
C MET A 102 -1.28 8.98 -10.24
N GLN A 103 -0.42 8.07 -9.75
CA GLN A 103 -0.90 6.80 -9.20
C GLN A 103 -1.65 6.98 -7.88
N MET A 104 -1.36 8.02 -7.12
CA MET A 104 -2.11 8.35 -5.90
C MET A 104 -3.58 8.59 -6.25
N ALA A 105 -3.88 9.49 -7.19
CA ALA A 105 -5.24 9.74 -7.64
C ALA A 105 -5.89 8.48 -8.25
N LYS A 106 -5.16 7.74 -9.08
CA LYS A 106 -5.65 6.53 -9.73
C LYS A 106 -6.10 5.46 -8.72
N THR A 107 -5.30 5.20 -7.71
CA THR A 107 -5.64 4.21 -6.68
C THR A 107 -6.78 4.70 -5.81
N SER A 108 -6.78 5.97 -5.40
CA SER A 108 -7.85 6.55 -4.56
C SER A 108 -9.22 6.48 -5.24
N VAL A 109 -9.31 6.78 -6.54
CA VAL A 109 -10.57 6.65 -7.30
C VAL A 109 -11.07 5.21 -7.29
N LYS A 110 -10.17 4.21 -7.42
CA LYS A 110 -10.58 2.80 -7.37
C LYS A 110 -11.07 2.36 -6.00
N LEU A 111 -10.47 2.87 -4.94
CA LEU A 111 -10.93 2.61 -3.57
C LEU A 111 -12.28 3.29 -3.29
N ALA A 112 -12.50 4.50 -3.80
CA ALA A 112 -13.80 5.16 -3.72
C ALA A 112 -14.90 4.32 -4.41
N GLN A 113 -14.63 3.72 -5.57
CA GLN A 113 -15.56 2.82 -6.25
C GLN A 113 -15.88 1.55 -5.42
N LEU A 114 -14.91 1.01 -4.67
CA LEU A 114 -15.16 -0.09 -3.73
C LEU A 114 -16.08 0.36 -2.59
N ALA A 115 -15.81 1.53 -2.00
CA ALA A 115 -16.62 2.09 -0.93
C ALA A 115 -18.07 2.34 -1.37
N GLU A 116 -18.30 2.96 -2.54
CA GLU A 116 -19.61 3.16 -3.14
C GLU A 116 -20.38 1.84 -3.36
N ALA A 117 -19.66 0.77 -3.66
CA ALA A 117 -20.23 -0.56 -3.86
C ALA A 117 -20.36 -1.37 -2.57
N GLY A 118 -20.01 -0.82 -1.39
CA GLY A 118 -20.04 -1.53 -0.11
C GLY A 118 -19.05 -2.69 -0.02
N ILE A 119 -17.93 -2.63 -0.76
CA ILE A 119 -16.93 -3.69 -0.76
C ILE A 119 -15.79 -3.33 0.19
N PRO A 120 -15.55 -4.13 1.24
CA PRO A 120 -14.56 -3.81 2.25
C PRO A 120 -13.15 -3.68 1.70
N TYR A 121 -12.48 -2.58 2.06
CA TYR A 121 -11.07 -2.37 1.83
C TYR A 121 -10.28 -2.35 3.14
N ILE A 122 -9.33 -3.27 3.28
CA ILE A 122 -8.47 -3.41 4.46
C ILE A 122 -7.07 -2.92 4.10
N SER A 123 -6.59 -1.92 4.82
CA SER A 123 -5.22 -1.43 4.70
C SER A 123 -4.34 -1.97 5.83
N LEU A 124 -3.26 -2.67 5.49
CA LEU A 124 -2.23 -3.07 6.42
C LEU A 124 -0.95 -2.29 6.14
N CYS A 125 -0.56 -1.43 7.08
CA CYS A 125 0.69 -0.69 7.05
C CYS A 125 1.79 -1.49 7.74
N THR A 126 2.85 -1.85 7.01
CA THR A 126 4.04 -2.51 7.58
C THR A 126 5.23 -1.57 7.52
N ASP A 127 6.31 -1.90 8.21
CA ASP A 127 7.51 -1.07 8.31
C ASP A 127 8.40 -1.13 7.05
N PRO A 128 8.68 0.01 6.38
CA PRO A 128 8.04 1.32 6.51
C PRO A 128 6.84 1.47 5.55
N THR A 129 5.89 2.36 5.90
CA THR A 129 4.85 2.85 4.99
C THR A 129 4.88 4.37 5.01
N THR A 130 5.44 5.00 3.97
CA THR A 130 5.72 6.45 3.96
C THR A 130 5.38 7.14 2.65
N GLY A 131 5.44 8.46 2.65
CA GLY A 131 5.34 9.33 1.48
C GLY A 131 4.01 9.22 0.74
N GLY A 132 4.04 9.20 -0.58
CA GLY A 132 2.84 9.11 -1.41
C GLY A 132 2.00 7.86 -1.21
N THR A 133 2.57 6.78 -0.66
CA THR A 133 1.82 5.57 -0.31
C THR A 133 0.89 5.85 0.88
N THR A 134 1.41 6.47 1.93
CA THR A 134 0.61 6.88 3.10
C THR A 134 -0.41 7.93 2.72
N ALA A 135 -0.02 8.93 1.90
CA ALA A 135 -0.92 10.00 1.46
C ALA A 135 -1.95 9.54 0.40
N SER A 136 -2.08 8.23 0.15
CA SER A 136 -3.06 7.67 -0.77
C SER A 136 -3.65 6.37 -0.19
N PHE A 137 -3.52 5.26 -0.88
CA PHE A 137 -4.23 4.03 -0.55
C PHE A 137 -3.95 3.48 0.87
N ALA A 138 -2.80 3.75 1.47
CA ALA A 138 -2.49 3.18 2.78
C ALA A 138 -3.30 3.76 3.94
N MET A 139 -3.90 4.96 3.79
CA MET A 139 -4.75 5.60 4.80
C MET A 139 -6.22 5.72 4.38
N LEU A 140 -6.63 4.97 3.35
CA LEU A 140 -8.00 5.00 2.83
C LEU A 140 -8.76 3.68 3.10
N GLY A 141 -8.29 2.85 4.04
CA GLY A 141 -8.97 1.62 4.43
C GLY A 141 -10.27 1.91 5.16
N ASP A 142 -11.28 1.06 4.98
CA ASP A 142 -12.41 0.97 5.92
C ASP A 142 -11.91 0.51 7.29
N ILE A 143 -10.76 -0.20 7.30
CA ILE A 143 -9.98 -0.55 8.48
C ILE A 143 -8.51 -0.36 8.15
N ASN A 144 -7.81 0.44 8.96
CA ASN A 144 -6.38 0.70 8.88
C ASN A 144 -5.66 -0.05 10.02
N ILE A 145 -4.85 -1.03 9.65
CA ILE A 145 -4.15 -1.92 10.58
C ILE A 145 -2.65 -1.68 10.45
N SER A 146 -1.92 -1.90 11.54
CA SER A 146 -0.46 -1.92 11.48
C SER A 146 0.16 -3.07 12.27
N GLU A 147 1.42 -3.36 11.98
CA GLU A 147 2.28 -4.18 12.82
C GLU A 147 2.95 -3.30 13.91
N PRO A 148 3.27 -3.86 15.09
CA PRO A 148 3.93 -3.10 16.16
C PRO A 148 5.23 -2.46 15.70
N GLY A 149 5.47 -1.22 16.12
CA GLY A 149 6.69 -0.46 15.84
C GLY A 149 6.90 -0.05 14.38
N ALA A 150 5.94 -0.29 13.48
CA ALA A 150 6.07 0.08 12.07
C ALA A 150 6.18 1.59 11.89
N LEU A 151 7.12 2.04 11.07
CA LEU A 151 7.26 3.45 10.68
C LEU A 151 6.17 3.82 9.68
N ILE A 152 5.28 4.74 10.07
CA ILE A 152 4.17 5.23 9.24
C ILE A 152 4.17 6.75 9.25
N GLY A 153 4.31 7.37 8.09
CA GLY A 153 4.31 8.84 7.98
C GLY A 153 4.41 9.31 6.55
N PHE A 154 4.27 10.62 6.34
CA PHE A 154 4.50 11.21 5.01
C PHE A 154 5.99 11.47 4.79
N ALA A 155 6.54 12.49 5.42
CA ALA A 155 7.98 12.73 5.46
C ALA A 155 8.61 11.88 6.56
N GLY A 156 9.69 11.17 6.26
CA GLY A 156 10.39 10.38 7.28
C GLY A 156 10.95 11.25 8.42
N PRO A 157 11.21 10.69 9.61
CA PRO A 157 11.63 11.44 10.79
C PRO A 157 12.87 12.32 10.55
N ARG A 158 13.83 11.83 9.77
CA ARG A 158 15.02 12.60 9.39
C ARG A 158 14.64 13.88 8.62
N VAL A 159 13.75 13.76 7.62
CA VAL A 159 13.33 14.92 6.82
C VAL A 159 12.61 15.96 7.69
N VAL A 160 11.74 15.49 8.59
CA VAL A 160 11.03 16.38 9.53
C VAL A 160 12.01 17.12 10.42
N ARG A 161 12.97 16.41 11.02
CA ARG A 161 14.01 17.00 11.87
C ARG A 161 14.85 18.01 11.10
N ASP A 162 15.37 17.64 9.92
CA ASP A 162 16.23 18.49 9.11
C ASP A 162 15.48 19.75 8.62
N THR A 163 14.17 19.66 8.41
CA THR A 163 13.35 20.79 7.93
C THR A 163 12.89 21.71 9.06
N THR A 164 12.53 21.14 10.21
CA THR A 164 11.99 21.94 11.34
C THR A 164 13.05 22.41 12.31
N GLY A 165 14.23 21.79 12.31
CA GLY A 165 15.30 22.05 13.28
C GLY A 165 14.93 21.65 14.71
N LYS A 166 13.86 20.85 14.90
CA LYS A 166 13.38 20.44 16.22
C LYS A 166 13.66 18.98 16.50
N GLU A 167 13.91 18.67 17.77
CA GLU A 167 13.89 17.28 18.23
C GLU A 167 12.47 16.72 18.12
N LEU A 168 12.39 15.46 17.71
CA LEU A 168 11.12 14.75 17.55
C LEU A 168 10.77 14.04 18.87
N PRO A 169 9.49 13.93 19.23
CA PRO A 169 9.08 13.16 20.39
C PRO A 169 9.46 11.68 20.26
N ASP A 170 9.66 11.04 21.39
CA ASP A 170 9.93 9.59 21.43
C ASP A 170 8.81 8.81 20.72
N GLY A 171 9.21 7.82 19.93
CA GLY A 171 8.26 7.02 19.17
C GLY A 171 7.59 7.75 18.00
N PHE A 172 8.04 8.94 17.61
CA PHE A 172 7.45 9.69 16.50
C PHE A 172 7.30 8.85 15.23
N GLN A 173 6.08 8.84 14.70
CA GLN A 173 5.69 8.05 13.52
C GLN A 173 5.77 6.52 13.68
N THR A 174 5.90 5.99 14.88
CA THR A 174 5.67 4.56 15.11
C THR A 174 4.18 4.23 14.97
N ALA A 175 3.84 2.97 14.74
CA ALA A 175 2.45 2.52 14.67
C ALA A 175 1.66 2.91 15.93
N GLU A 176 2.29 2.81 17.10
CA GLU A 176 1.72 3.20 18.41
C GLU A 176 1.38 4.68 18.44
N PHE A 177 2.33 5.53 18.03
CA PHE A 177 2.12 6.98 17.92
C PHE A 177 0.96 7.30 16.96
N VAL A 178 0.92 6.64 15.80
CA VAL A 178 -0.10 6.87 14.77
C VAL A 178 -1.47 6.38 15.23
N LEU A 179 -1.53 5.29 16.01
CA LEU A 179 -2.75 4.79 16.65
C LEU A 179 -3.30 5.78 17.68
N GLU A 180 -2.45 6.30 18.57
CA GLU A 180 -2.82 7.31 19.58
C GLU A 180 -3.38 8.59 18.95
N HIS A 181 -2.95 8.91 17.73
CA HIS A 181 -3.44 10.06 16.96
C HIS A 181 -4.66 9.74 16.07
N GLY A 182 -5.24 8.55 16.18
CA GLY A 182 -6.51 8.20 15.53
C GLY A 182 -6.42 7.86 14.05
N PHE A 183 -5.23 7.55 13.52
CA PHE A 183 -5.06 7.17 12.11
C PHE A 183 -5.08 5.67 11.86
N LEU A 184 -5.00 4.87 12.91
CA LEU A 184 -5.13 3.41 12.85
C LEU A 184 -6.28 2.95 13.72
N ASP A 185 -6.92 1.85 13.34
CA ASP A 185 -7.96 1.21 14.12
C ASP A 185 -7.37 0.27 15.17
N PHE A 186 -6.30 -0.45 14.82
CA PHE A 186 -5.57 -1.29 15.77
C PHE A 186 -4.20 -1.73 15.26
N ILE A 187 -3.37 -2.20 16.20
CA ILE A 187 -2.06 -2.80 15.95
C ILE A 187 -2.14 -4.29 16.25
N THR A 188 -1.53 -5.12 15.42
CA THR A 188 -1.53 -6.56 15.63
C THR A 188 -0.26 -7.23 15.12
N HIS A 189 0.21 -8.25 15.84
CA HIS A 189 1.33 -9.07 15.39
C HIS A 189 0.97 -9.92 14.18
N ARG A 190 1.90 -10.08 13.26
CA ARG A 190 1.75 -10.88 12.03
C ARG A 190 1.25 -12.30 12.30
N GLN A 191 1.63 -12.90 13.42
CA GLN A 191 1.24 -14.27 13.78
C GLN A 191 -0.27 -14.45 13.93
N VAL A 192 -0.97 -13.43 14.44
CA VAL A 192 -2.43 -13.45 14.66
C VAL A 192 -3.20 -12.61 13.64
N LEU A 193 -2.50 -11.91 12.74
CA LEU A 193 -3.08 -11.01 11.74
C LEU A 193 -4.15 -11.70 10.90
N LYS A 194 -3.89 -12.93 10.43
CA LYS A 194 -4.84 -13.68 9.60
C LYS A 194 -6.18 -13.87 10.31
N ASP A 195 -6.16 -14.18 11.60
CA ASP A 195 -7.36 -14.41 12.39
C ASP A 195 -8.13 -13.11 12.61
N LYS A 196 -7.42 -12.03 12.93
CA LYS A 196 -8.00 -10.70 13.09
C LYS A 196 -8.65 -10.20 11.81
N VAL A 197 -7.95 -10.26 10.67
CA VAL A 197 -8.50 -9.86 9.36
C VAL A 197 -9.78 -10.65 9.03
N ASN A 198 -9.79 -11.97 9.25
CA ASN A 198 -11.01 -12.76 8.99
C ASN A 198 -12.16 -12.40 9.94
N GLN A 199 -11.88 -12.11 11.21
CA GLN A 199 -12.87 -11.65 12.17
C GLN A 199 -13.53 -10.34 11.71
N TYR A 200 -12.73 -9.38 11.22
CA TYR A 200 -13.25 -8.11 10.69
C TYR A 200 -14.04 -8.28 9.40
N ILE A 201 -13.58 -9.12 8.49
CA ILE A 201 -14.36 -9.45 7.28
C ILE A 201 -15.74 -10.00 7.66
N ASP A 202 -15.83 -10.87 8.68
CA ASP A 202 -17.11 -11.38 9.16
C ASP A 202 -17.99 -10.29 9.74
N LEU A 203 -17.43 -9.40 10.54
CA LEU A 203 -18.21 -8.31 11.14
C LEU A 203 -18.80 -7.38 10.07
N ILE A 204 -17.97 -6.97 9.10
CA ILE A 204 -18.40 -6.05 8.03
C ILE A 204 -19.45 -6.72 7.14
N LEU A 205 -19.19 -7.93 6.64
CA LEU A 205 -20.13 -8.62 5.74
C LEU A 205 -21.44 -8.99 6.44
N ASN A 206 -21.40 -9.38 7.73
CA ASN A 206 -22.61 -9.70 8.47
C ASN A 206 -23.47 -8.46 8.79
N GLN A 207 -22.87 -7.29 8.92
CA GLN A 207 -23.63 -6.04 9.05
C GLN A 207 -24.29 -5.65 7.73
N THR A 208 -23.63 -5.84 6.61
CA THR A 208 -24.18 -5.56 5.28
C THR A 208 -25.37 -6.47 4.92
N LEU A 209 -25.41 -7.69 5.47
CA LEU A 209 -26.55 -8.63 5.26
C LEU A 209 -27.76 -8.34 6.15
N ARG A 210 -27.63 -7.44 7.14
CA ARG A 210 -28.70 -7.06 8.08
C ARG A 210 -29.31 -5.68 7.80
N ALA A 211 -28.74 -4.94 6.86
CA ALA A 211 -29.21 -3.63 6.41
C ALA A 211 -29.92 -3.76 5.06
#